data_58d82bf8cd7016f6e887e04fe172737f
#
_entry.id   58d82bf8cd7016f6e887e04fe172737f
#
_cell.length_a   1.000
_cell.length_b   1.000
_cell.length_c   1.000
_cell.angle_alpha   90.00
_cell.angle_beta   90.00
_cell.angle_gamma   90.00
#
_symmetry.space_group_name_H-M   'P 1'
#
loop_
_entity.id
_entity.type
_entity.pdbx_description
1 polymer ?
#
loop_
_entity_poly.entity_id
_entity_poly.type
_entity_poly.pdbx_seq_one_letter_code
_entity_poly.pdbx_strand_id
1 'polypeptide(L)'
;MKDNFAVIMAGGIGSRFWPMSKSSYPKQFHDVLGTGRTLIQMTFDRFKDICPVENILIVTNEDYKNLILKQLPEIKESQVLCEPSRRNTAPCIAYACYKIKAINERANIVVAPSDHLILKENVFTECIHSAIVQSNKNNSLITLGIKPSRPDTGYGYIQFRDDSDSSHSTIKKVKTFTEKPHLDLAKQFLNSGDFYWNSGIFIWTVDSIIEAFEKHLPEVAKLFKEGEASYHTPDEAVFINKIYPVCKNVSIDYGIMEKAENVYVVLSDFGWSDLGTWGSLYTHVEHDSDSNAVIGNDVMMYDSKSNMVKMPDDKLVVIQGLYDYIVVESDGTLLICKKQDEQKIKQFVNDIKTSKGEKFV
;
A
#
# COMPACT_ATOMS: atom_id res chain seq x y z
N MET A 1 8.27 -21.87 4.81
CA MET A 1 7.14 -21.11 5.36
C MET A 1 7.36 -20.63 6.80
N LYS A 2 7.92 -21.43 7.72
CA LYS A 2 8.10 -21.02 9.13
C LYS A 2 8.96 -19.75 9.34
N ASP A 3 9.92 -19.50 8.45
CA ASP A 3 10.80 -18.34 8.51
C ASP A 3 10.28 -17.16 7.65
N ASN A 4 9.10 -17.27 7.03
CA ASN A 4 8.50 -16.17 6.29
C ASN A 4 7.63 -15.32 7.22
N PHE A 5 7.75 -14.01 7.08
CA PHE A 5 6.98 -12.99 7.80
C PHE A 5 6.33 -12.04 6.81
N ALA A 6 5.15 -11.56 7.14
CA ALA A 6 4.49 -10.48 6.43
C ALA A 6 4.36 -9.25 7.32
N VAL A 7 4.68 -8.09 6.77
CA VAL A 7 4.49 -6.79 7.41
C VAL A 7 3.50 -5.98 6.57
N ILE A 8 2.29 -5.82 7.08
CA ILE A 8 1.22 -5.09 6.40
C ILE A 8 1.20 -3.65 6.95
N MET A 9 1.51 -2.68 6.10
CA MET A 9 1.49 -1.26 6.46
C MET A 9 0.07 -0.70 6.36
N ALA A 10 -0.53 -0.31 7.48
CA ALA A 10 -1.91 0.14 7.58
C ALA A 10 -2.05 1.55 8.21
N GLY A 11 -1.07 2.43 8.00
CA GLY A 11 -1.05 3.79 8.56
C GLY A 11 -1.64 4.89 7.66
N GLY A 12 -1.96 4.58 6.39
CA GLY A 12 -2.51 5.53 5.43
C GLY A 12 -3.98 5.93 5.72
N ILE A 13 -4.39 7.14 5.35
CA ILE A 13 -5.80 7.56 5.45
C ILE A 13 -6.56 7.26 4.15
N GLY A 14 -5.92 7.47 2.98
CA GLY A 14 -6.61 7.34 1.69
C GLY A 14 -7.58 8.49 1.40
N SER A 15 -7.22 9.72 1.73
CA SER A 15 -8.08 10.92 1.67
C SER A 15 -8.73 11.22 0.31
N ARG A 16 -8.19 10.68 -0.80
CA ARG A 16 -8.81 10.82 -2.13
C ARG A 16 -10.09 9.98 -2.28
N PHE A 17 -10.32 9.01 -1.39
CA PHE A 17 -11.56 8.23 -1.31
C PHE A 17 -12.62 8.88 -0.42
N TRP A 18 -12.43 10.14 -0.03
CA TRP A 18 -13.49 10.89 0.63
C TRP A 18 -14.75 10.95 -0.26
N PRO A 19 -15.98 10.86 0.27
CA PRO A 19 -16.38 10.86 1.68
C PRO A 19 -16.35 9.49 2.37
N MET A 20 -16.05 8.39 1.66
CA MET A 20 -15.99 7.05 2.25
C MET A 20 -14.81 6.93 3.22
N SER A 21 -13.62 7.37 2.83
CA SER A 21 -12.44 7.36 3.69
C SER A 21 -12.34 8.64 4.51
N LYS A 22 -12.29 8.49 5.83
CA LYS A 22 -12.15 9.57 6.82
C LYS A 22 -10.94 9.28 7.72
N SER A 23 -10.45 10.32 8.43
CA SER A 23 -9.36 10.16 9.40
C SER A 23 -9.69 9.17 10.51
N SER A 24 -10.98 9.06 10.91
CA SER A 24 -11.46 8.10 11.92
C SER A 24 -11.67 6.69 11.37
N TYR A 25 -11.86 6.54 10.05
CA TYR A 25 -12.14 5.26 9.40
C TYR A 25 -11.51 5.24 7.99
N PRO A 26 -10.20 4.97 7.89
CA PRO A 26 -9.43 5.01 6.64
C PRO A 26 -9.83 3.98 5.59
N LYS A 27 -9.39 4.22 4.35
CA LYS A 27 -9.70 3.44 3.14
C LYS A 27 -9.56 1.93 3.33
N GLN A 28 -8.51 1.47 3.98
CA GLN A 28 -8.22 0.04 4.15
C GLN A 28 -9.26 -0.72 4.97
N PHE A 29 -10.07 -0.04 5.77
CA PHE A 29 -11.12 -0.64 6.59
C PHE A 29 -12.47 -0.73 5.89
N HIS A 30 -12.57 -0.26 4.65
CA HIS A 30 -13.80 -0.31 3.86
C HIS A 30 -13.80 -1.47 2.86
N ASP A 31 -14.99 -2.01 2.60
CA ASP A 31 -15.26 -2.81 1.41
C ASP A 31 -15.44 -1.86 0.22
N VAL A 32 -14.33 -1.57 -0.44
CA VAL A 32 -14.30 -0.63 -1.56
C VAL A 32 -14.92 -1.23 -2.81
N LEU A 33 -14.81 -2.55 -2.97
CA LEU A 33 -15.20 -3.31 -4.16
C LEU A 33 -16.61 -3.91 -4.07
N GLY A 34 -17.25 -3.88 -2.90
CA GLY A 34 -18.56 -4.52 -2.69
C GLY A 34 -18.49 -6.07 -2.63
N THR A 35 -17.36 -6.62 -2.19
CA THR A 35 -17.12 -8.08 -2.13
C THR A 35 -17.48 -8.71 -0.81
N GLY A 36 -17.90 -7.95 0.20
CA GLY A 36 -18.10 -8.39 1.57
C GLY A 36 -16.79 -8.44 2.40
N ARG A 37 -15.65 -8.03 1.81
CA ARG A 37 -14.33 -8.00 2.47
C ARG A 37 -13.69 -6.62 2.35
N THR A 38 -13.14 -6.12 3.45
CA THR A 38 -12.38 -4.85 3.44
C THR A 38 -10.99 -5.06 2.82
N LEU A 39 -10.35 -3.99 2.36
CA LEU A 39 -9.02 -4.09 1.73
C LEU A 39 -7.97 -4.72 2.65
N ILE A 40 -7.98 -4.37 3.94
CA ILE A 40 -7.05 -4.98 4.90
C ILE A 40 -7.34 -6.47 5.13
N GLN A 41 -8.61 -6.88 5.12
CA GLN A 41 -8.99 -8.29 5.21
C GLN A 41 -8.53 -9.07 3.98
N MET A 42 -8.74 -8.54 2.77
CA MET A 42 -8.26 -9.15 1.53
C MET A 42 -6.73 -9.28 1.53
N THR A 43 -6.03 -8.25 2.01
CA THR A 43 -4.56 -8.29 2.11
C THR A 43 -4.11 -9.33 3.13
N PHE A 44 -4.73 -9.38 4.31
CA PHE A 44 -4.41 -10.36 5.34
C PHE A 44 -4.66 -11.80 4.86
N ASP A 45 -5.82 -12.07 4.24
CA ASP A 45 -6.15 -13.40 3.73
C ASP A 45 -5.11 -13.90 2.71
N ARG A 46 -4.66 -13.03 1.81
CA ARG A 46 -3.62 -13.31 0.80
C ARG A 46 -2.29 -13.74 1.43
N PHE A 47 -1.91 -13.16 2.56
CA PHE A 47 -0.66 -13.50 3.23
C PHE A 47 -0.69 -14.84 4.00
N LYS A 48 -1.87 -15.40 4.28
CA LYS A 48 -1.98 -16.74 4.90
C LYS A 48 -1.38 -17.85 4.04
N ASP A 49 -1.33 -17.67 2.72
CA ASP A 49 -0.71 -18.63 1.78
C ASP A 49 0.83 -18.48 1.72
N ILE A 50 1.39 -17.43 2.31
CA ILE A 50 2.82 -17.08 2.26
C ILE A 50 3.52 -17.40 3.58
N CYS A 51 2.87 -17.12 4.71
CA CYS A 51 3.44 -17.33 6.04
C CYS A 51 2.35 -17.72 7.06
N PRO A 52 2.75 -18.32 8.21
CA PRO A 52 1.83 -18.59 9.32
C PRO A 52 1.19 -17.31 9.85
N VAL A 53 -0.05 -17.39 10.34
CA VAL A 53 -0.80 -16.23 10.86
C VAL A 53 -0.04 -15.50 11.98
N GLU A 54 0.65 -16.25 12.84
CA GLU A 54 1.50 -15.70 13.91
C GLU A 54 2.66 -14.86 13.42
N ASN A 55 3.06 -14.99 12.15
CA ASN A 55 4.12 -14.24 11.50
C ASN A 55 3.60 -13.04 10.68
N ILE A 56 2.30 -12.76 10.69
CA ILE A 56 1.73 -11.57 10.04
C ILE A 56 1.69 -10.43 11.07
N LEU A 57 2.46 -9.38 10.81
CA LEU A 57 2.48 -8.17 11.63
C LEU A 57 1.78 -7.02 10.90
N ILE A 58 0.99 -6.25 11.63
CA ILE A 58 0.30 -5.07 11.10
C ILE A 58 0.94 -3.83 11.73
N VAL A 59 1.52 -2.94 10.92
CA VAL A 59 2.03 -1.66 11.41
C VAL A 59 1.01 -0.57 11.13
N THR A 60 0.59 0.13 12.18
CA THR A 60 -0.49 1.12 12.09
C THR A 60 -0.32 2.25 13.11
N ASN A 61 -1.17 3.28 13.03
CA ASN A 61 -1.30 4.28 14.08
C ASN A 61 -2.07 3.70 15.29
N GLU A 62 -1.77 4.17 16.49
CA GLU A 62 -2.46 3.76 17.74
C GLU A 62 -3.98 3.89 17.63
N ASP A 63 -4.49 4.93 16.97
CA ASP A 63 -5.93 5.19 16.79
C ASP A 63 -6.66 4.06 16.05
N TYR A 64 -5.94 3.28 15.22
CA TYR A 64 -6.54 2.23 14.38
C TYR A 64 -6.39 0.82 14.96
N LYS A 65 -5.69 0.65 16.07
CA LYS A 65 -5.45 -0.65 16.71
C LYS A 65 -6.74 -1.45 16.94
N ASN A 66 -7.75 -0.81 17.52
CA ASN A 66 -9.04 -1.46 17.79
C ASN A 66 -9.79 -1.84 16.49
N LEU A 67 -9.68 -1.04 15.43
CA LEU A 67 -10.25 -1.37 14.12
C LEU A 67 -9.58 -2.61 13.52
N ILE A 68 -8.26 -2.69 13.61
CA ILE A 68 -7.49 -3.86 13.16
C ILE A 68 -7.94 -5.12 13.89
N LEU A 69 -7.93 -5.11 15.22
CA LEU A 69 -8.32 -6.27 16.03
C LEU A 69 -9.78 -6.69 15.79
N LYS A 70 -10.68 -5.74 15.52
CA LYS A 70 -12.07 -6.02 15.17
C LYS A 70 -12.20 -6.67 13.80
N GLN A 71 -11.44 -6.21 12.80
CA GLN A 71 -11.54 -6.71 11.43
C GLN A 71 -10.73 -7.99 11.18
N LEU A 72 -9.66 -8.20 11.95
CA LEU A 72 -8.76 -9.34 11.84
C LEU A 72 -8.74 -10.12 13.16
N PRO A 73 -9.83 -10.84 13.52
CA PRO A 73 -9.93 -11.51 14.82
C PRO A 73 -8.96 -12.69 15.00
N GLU A 74 -8.29 -13.12 13.95
CA GLU A 74 -7.28 -14.18 13.97
C GLU A 74 -5.92 -13.71 14.50
N ILE A 75 -5.63 -12.39 14.51
CA ILE A 75 -4.36 -11.85 15.00
C ILE A 75 -4.41 -11.54 16.50
N LYS A 76 -3.25 -11.63 17.14
CA LYS A 76 -3.06 -11.24 18.54
C LYS A 76 -2.71 -9.76 18.62
N GLU A 77 -2.99 -9.13 19.75
CA GLU A 77 -2.64 -7.73 20.01
C GLU A 77 -1.13 -7.45 19.81
N SER A 78 -0.26 -8.42 20.18
CA SER A 78 1.20 -8.31 20.02
C SER A 78 1.67 -8.27 18.56
N GLN A 79 0.81 -8.62 17.60
CA GLN A 79 1.08 -8.53 16.16
C GLN A 79 0.71 -7.15 15.57
N VAL A 80 0.03 -6.30 16.33
CA VAL A 80 -0.31 -4.92 15.93
C VAL A 80 0.75 -3.97 16.49
N LEU A 81 1.60 -3.47 15.61
CA LEU A 81 2.69 -2.55 15.91
C LEU A 81 2.17 -1.12 15.76
N CYS A 82 2.05 -0.41 16.87
CA CYS A 82 1.50 0.94 16.88
C CYS A 82 2.61 1.99 16.73
N GLU A 83 2.46 2.85 15.73
CA GLU A 83 3.30 4.03 15.52
C GLU A 83 2.74 5.20 16.34
N PRO A 84 3.49 5.78 17.29
CA PRO A 84 3.00 6.91 18.09
C PRO A 84 2.94 8.22 17.29
N SER A 85 3.56 8.26 16.12
CA SER A 85 3.52 9.40 15.20
C SER A 85 3.83 8.94 13.78
N ARG A 86 3.32 9.65 12.78
CA ARG A 86 3.59 9.34 11.37
C ARG A 86 5.00 9.79 10.99
N ARG A 87 5.85 8.85 10.56
CA ARG A 87 7.24 9.08 10.14
C ARG A 87 7.57 8.48 8.77
N ASN A 88 6.54 8.24 7.94
CA ASN A 88 6.69 7.60 6.63
C ASN A 88 7.12 6.13 6.74
N THR A 89 7.41 5.47 5.62
CA THR A 89 7.54 4.01 5.55
C THR A 89 8.86 3.45 6.07
N ALA A 90 9.97 4.20 6.07
CA ALA A 90 11.24 3.65 6.54
C ALA A 90 11.24 3.35 8.05
N PRO A 91 10.83 4.25 8.98
CA PRO A 91 10.72 3.89 10.41
C PRO A 91 9.67 2.80 10.68
N CYS A 92 8.54 2.82 9.95
CA CYS A 92 7.51 1.78 9.99
C CYS A 92 8.11 0.39 9.74
N ILE A 93 8.87 0.25 8.66
CA ILE A 93 9.53 -1.00 8.25
C ILE A 93 10.66 -1.35 9.22
N ALA A 94 11.47 -0.37 9.66
CA ALA A 94 12.54 -0.60 10.61
C ALA A 94 11.99 -1.22 11.91
N TYR A 95 10.94 -0.64 12.49
CA TYR A 95 10.31 -1.18 13.70
C TYR A 95 9.96 -2.68 13.53
N ALA A 96 9.25 -3.03 12.47
CA ALA A 96 8.87 -4.41 12.22
C ALA A 96 10.09 -5.32 12.01
N CYS A 97 11.09 -4.88 11.22
CA CYS A 97 12.27 -5.69 10.91
C CYS A 97 13.14 -5.94 12.14
N TYR A 98 13.40 -4.95 12.99
CA TYR A 98 14.16 -5.14 14.24
C TYR A 98 13.40 -6.02 15.22
N LYS A 99 12.08 -5.86 15.34
CA LYS A 99 11.26 -6.74 16.18
C LYS A 99 11.27 -8.19 15.68
N ILE A 100 11.19 -8.43 14.37
CA ILE A 100 11.29 -9.78 13.78
C ILE A 100 12.68 -10.36 14.03
N LYS A 101 13.75 -9.57 13.83
CA LYS A 101 15.13 -10.02 14.07
C LYS A 101 15.34 -10.54 15.48
N ALA A 102 14.70 -9.93 16.47
CA ALA A 102 14.81 -10.33 17.87
C ALA A 102 14.29 -11.76 18.16
N ILE A 103 13.48 -12.35 17.26
CA ILE A 103 12.95 -13.72 17.41
C ILE A 103 13.37 -14.67 16.29
N ASN A 104 13.78 -14.16 15.12
CA ASN A 104 14.21 -14.99 14.01
C ASN A 104 15.24 -14.27 13.13
N GLU A 105 16.51 -14.64 13.30
CA GLU A 105 17.63 -14.10 12.51
C GLU A 105 17.64 -14.58 11.04
N ARG A 106 16.86 -15.61 10.69
CA ARG A 106 16.77 -16.15 9.33
C ARG A 106 15.48 -15.75 8.64
N ALA A 107 14.76 -14.76 9.17
CA ALA A 107 13.47 -14.37 8.64
C ALA A 107 13.56 -13.83 7.21
N ASN A 108 12.63 -14.29 6.36
CA ASN A 108 12.28 -13.63 5.10
C ASN A 108 11.10 -12.72 5.38
N ILE A 109 11.19 -11.48 4.97
CA ILE A 109 10.17 -10.47 5.25
C ILE A 109 9.57 -9.98 3.94
N VAL A 110 8.23 -10.04 3.84
CA VAL A 110 7.45 -9.41 2.79
C VAL A 110 6.74 -8.21 3.39
N VAL A 111 6.99 -7.02 2.86
CA VAL A 111 6.31 -5.78 3.27
C VAL A 111 5.32 -5.38 2.20
N ALA A 112 4.08 -5.09 2.58
CA ALA A 112 3.05 -4.65 1.64
C ALA A 112 2.11 -3.60 2.26
N PRO A 113 1.57 -2.67 1.45
CA PRO A 113 0.45 -1.83 1.85
C PRO A 113 -0.82 -2.64 2.11
N SER A 114 -1.66 -2.17 3.03
CA SER A 114 -2.92 -2.83 3.42
C SER A 114 -4.08 -2.60 2.46
N ASP A 115 -3.92 -1.70 1.49
CA ASP A 115 -5.02 -1.10 0.73
C ASP A 115 -4.87 -1.22 -0.79
N HIS A 116 -4.00 -2.12 -1.26
CA HIS A 116 -3.81 -2.42 -2.67
C HIS A 116 -4.70 -3.58 -3.16
N LEU A 117 -5.19 -3.44 -4.39
CA LEU A 117 -5.89 -4.49 -5.09
C LEU A 117 -4.91 -5.41 -5.82
N ILE A 118 -5.15 -6.70 -5.74
CA ILE A 118 -4.46 -7.75 -6.51
C ILE A 118 -5.53 -8.70 -7.04
N LEU A 119 -5.62 -8.84 -8.35
CA LEU A 119 -6.68 -9.62 -9.01
C LEU A 119 -6.28 -11.09 -9.22
N LYS A 120 -4.99 -11.37 -9.46
CA LYS A 120 -4.47 -12.72 -9.74
C LYS A 120 -3.62 -13.17 -8.54
N GLU A 121 -4.25 -13.58 -7.45
CA GLU A 121 -3.55 -13.88 -6.18
C GLU A 121 -2.56 -15.04 -6.30
N ASN A 122 -2.87 -16.06 -7.13
CA ASN A 122 -1.92 -17.16 -7.38
C ASN A 122 -0.63 -16.66 -8.02
N VAL A 123 -0.73 -15.78 -9.05
CA VAL A 123 0.45 -15.19 -9.72
C VAL A 123 1.24 -14.32 -8.74
N PHE A 124 0.55 -13.57 -7.89
CA PHE A 124 1.20 -12.80 -6.82
C PHE A 124 1.99 -13.69 -5.87
N THR A 125 1.40 -14.79 -5.40
CA THR A 125 2.05 -15.75 -4.49
C THR A 125 3.30 -16.36 -5.14
N GLU A 126 3.25 -16.74 -6.42
CA GLU A 126 4.39 -17.23 -7.18
C GLU A 126 5.52 -16.18 -7.30
N CYS A 127 5.16 -14.91 -7.55
CA CYS A 127 6.13 -13.80 -7.57
C CYS A 127 6.82 -13.63 -6.20
N ILE A 128 6.06 -13.70 -5.10
CA ILE A 128 6.60 -13.60 -3.73
C ILE A 128 7.56 -14.77 -3.46
N HIS A 129 7.18 -16.02 -3.77
CA HIS A 129 8.06 -17.17 -3.57
C HIS A 129 9.35 -17.06 -4.37
N SER A 130 9.28 -16.64 -5.62
CA SER A 130 10.45 -16.41 -6.48
C SER A 130 11.37 -15.33 -5.90
N ALA A 131 10.79 -14.25 -5.39
CA ALA A 131 11.52 -13.16 -4.73
C ALA A 131 12.19 -13.62 -3.44
N ILE A 132 11.53 -14.42 -2.59
CA ILE A 132 12.11 -14.98 -1.37
C ILE A 132 13.33 -15.88 -1.72
N VAL A 133 13.20 -16.74 -2.73
CA VAL A 133 14.33 -17.57 -3.17
C VAL A 133 15.51 -16.74 -3.64
N GLN A 134 15.25 -15.67 -4.39
CA GLN A 134 16.29 -14.76 -4.89
C GLN A 134 16.95 -13.96 -3.76
N SER A 135 16.18 -13.44 -2.79
CA SER A 135 16.72 -12.66 -1.67
C SER A 135 17.69 -13.49 -0.81
N ASN A 136 17.36 -14.77 -0.58
CA ASN A 136 18.23 -15.69 0.15
C ASN A 136 19.55 -16.02 -0.58
N LYS A 137 19.55 -15.99 -1.91
CA LYS A 137 20.77 -16.31 -2.68
C LYS A 137 21.80 -15.18 -2.67
N ASN A 138 21.35 -13.94 -2.78
CA ASN A 138 22.22 -12.82 -3.14
C ASN A 138 22.14 -11.65 -2.14
N ASN A 139 21.56 -11.84 -0.96
CA ASN A 139 21.34 -10.78 0.02
C ASN A 139 20.66 -9.53 -0.61
N SER A 140 19.65 -9.79 -1.47
CA SER A 140 19.04 -8.77 -2.33
C SER A 140 17.84 -8.09 -1.67
N LEU A 141 17.65 -6.80 -1.98
CA LEU A 141 16.41 -6.06 -1.72
C LEU A 141 15.55 -6.15 -2.98
N ILE A 142 14.34 -6.69 -2.86
CA ILE A 142 13.50 -6.98 -4.03
C ILE A 142 12.20 -6.20 -3.94
N THR A 143 11.74 -5.67 -5.07
CA THR A 143 10.39 -5.12 -5.22
C THR A 143 9.65 -5.78 -6.37
N LEU A 144 8.31 -5.70 -6.36
CA LEU A 144 7.48 -6.15 -7.48
C LEU A 144 7.23 -4.98 -8.43
N GLY A 145 7.59 -5.17 -9.70
CA GLY A 145 7.41 -4.18 -10.75
C GLY A 145 6.17 -4.48 -11.60
N ILE A 146 5.35 -3.48 -11.84
CA ILE A 146 4.12 -3.55 -12.63
C ILE A 146 4.32 -2.83 -13.95
N LYS A 147 3.96 -3.47 -15.05
CA LYS A 147 4.07 -2.85 -16.37
C LYS A 147 3.18 -1.61 -16.47
N PRO A 148 3.74 -0.43 -16.78
CA PRO A 148 2.94 0.78 -16.91
C PRO A 148 1.95 0.70 -18.06
N SER A 149 0.72 1.16 -17.84
CA SER A 149 -0.33 1.29 -18.87
C SER A 149 -0.62 2.75 -19.22
N ARG A 150 -0.13 3.70 -18.43
CA ARG A 150 -0.30 5.15 -18.57
C ARG A 150 0.85 5.92 -17.93
N PRO A 151 1.05 7.22 -18.26
CA PRO A 151 2.10 8.02 -17.62
C PRO A 151 1.63 8.56 -16.25
N ASP A 152 1.61 7.70 -15.22
CA ASP A 152 1.17 8.06 -13.87
C ASP A 152 2.27 8.80 -13.11
N THR A 153 1.96 9.96 -12.52
CA THR A 153 2.89 10.77 -11.73
C THR A 153 2.82 10.48 -10.22
N GLY A 154 1.92 9.59 -9.82
CA GLY A 154 1.73 9.18 -8.42
C GLY A 154 2.58 7.99 -8.00
N TYR A 155 3.23 7.31 -8.96
CA TYR A 155 4.01 6.09 -8.73
C TYR A 155 5.51 6.32 -8.86
N GLY A 156 6.28 5.45 -8.20
CA GLY A 156 7.70 5.25 -8.49
C GLY A 156 7.89 4.46 -9.78
N TYR A 157 8.94 4.75 -10.52
CA TYR A 157 9.35 4.07 -11.74
C TYR A 157 10.70 3.40 -11.54
N ILE A 158 10.82 2.17 -12.00
CA ILE A 158 12.01 1.32 -11.86
C ILE A 158 12.49 0.95 -13.25
N GLN A 159 13.69 1.43 -13.63
CA GLN A 159 14.39 0.95 -14.80
C GLN A 159 15.22 -0.26 -14.43
N PHE A 160 15.11 -1.33 -15.17
CA PHE A 160 15.90 -2.54 -14.98
C PHE A 160 17.04 -2.65 -16.02
N ARG A 161 18.04 -3.49 -15.72
CA ARG A 161 19.08 -3.88 -16.65
C ARG A 161 18.62 -5.11 -17.42
N ASP A 162 18.74 -5.03 -18.75
CA ASP A 162 18.50 -6.19 -19.62
C ASP A 162 19.82 -6.85 -19.96
N ASP A 163 20.38 -7.60 -19.00
CA ASP A 163 21.62 -8.34 -19.20
C ASP A 163 21.31 -9.56 -20.07
N SER A 164 22.07 -9.74 -21.16
CA SER A 164 21.87 -10.78 -22.18
C SER A 164 21.82 -12.22 -21.63
N ASP A 165 22.52 -12.50 -20.52
CA ASP A 165 22.56 -13.81 -19.88
C ASP A 165 21.29 -14.16 -19.06
N SER A 166 20.43 -13.16 -18.80
CA SER A 166 19.20 -13.31 -18.00
C SER A 166 17.92 -12.99 -18.78
N SER A 167 17.95 -13.06 -20.11
CA SER A 167 16.84 -12.66 -20.99
C SER A 167 15.50 -13.35 -20.68
N HIS A 168 15.51 -14.53 -20.11
CA HIS A 168 14.31 -15.30 -19.74
C HIS A 168 13.94 -15.19 -18.24
N SER A 169 14.74 -14.50 -17.43
CA SER A 169 14.43 -14.32 -16.00
C SER A 169 13.45 -13.17 -15.81
N THR A 170 12.39 -13.41 -15.05
CA THR A 170 11.45 -12.36 -14.61
C THR A 170 12.05 -11.48 -13.51
N ILE A 171 13.16 -11.87 -12.89
CA ILE A 171 13.86 -11.09 -11.86
C ILE A 171 15.05 -10.39 -12.51
N LYS A 172 15.02 -9.07 -12.47
CA LYS A 172 16.02 -8.20 -13.10
C LYS A 172 16.70 -7.31 -12.07
N LYS A 173 17.99 -7.01 -12.29
CA LYS A 173 18.70 -6.02 -11.47
C LYS A 173 18.19 -4.62 -11.79
N VAL A 174 17.93 -3.81 -10.77
CA VAL A 174 17.52 -2.42 -10.94
C VAL A 174 18.70 -1.58 -11.42
N LYS A 175 18.45 -0.72 -12.40
CA LYS A 175 19.39 0.27 -12.93
C LYS A 175 19.17 1.63 -12.30
N THR A 176 17.90 2.05 -12.26
CA THR A 176 17.50 3.37 -11.73
C THR A 176 16.13 3.23 -11.07
N PHE A 177 15.95 3.95 -9.97
CA PHE A 177 14.70 4.11 -9.28
C PHE A 177 14.35 5.60 -9.25
N THR A 178 13.13 5.99 -9.65
CA THR A 178 12.69 7.38 -9.69
C THR A 178 11.30 7.48 -9.10
N GLU A 179 11.18 8.12 -7.95
CA GLU A 179 9.91 8.26 -7.25
C GLU A 179 9.15 9.49 -7.75
N LYS A 180 7.89 9.31 -8.14
CA LYS A 180 6.92 10.34 -8.53
C LYS A 180 7.47 11.38 -9.53
N PRO A 181 7.80 10.97 -10.76
CA PRO A 181 8.32 11.87 -11.79
C PRO A 181 7.26 12.89 -12.22
N HIS A 182 7.69 14.01 -12.80
CA HIS A 182 6.78 14.91 -13.49
C HIS A 182 6.23 14.27 -14.79
N LEU A 183 5.10 14.79 -15.30
CA LEU A 183 4.34 14.15 -16.38
C LEU A 183 5.17 13.86 -17.65
N ASP A 184 6.03 14.79 -18.07
CA ASP A 184 6.82 14.62 -19.30
C ASP A 184 7.85 13.49 -19.15
N LEU A 185 8.44 13.34 -17.97
CA LEU A 185 9.36 12.25 -17.66
C LEU A 185 8.59 10.91 -17.56
N ALA A 186 7.41 10.90 -16.97
CA ALA A 186 6.54 9.70 -16.92
C ALA A 186 6.14 9.23 -18.33
N LYS A 187 5.87 10.15 -19.27
CA LYS A 187 5.62 9.82 -20.68
C LYS A 187 6.86 9.22 -21.35
N GLN A 188 8.06 9.75 -21.08
CA GLN A 188 9.32 9.19 -21.60
C GLN A 188 9.53 7.76 -21.08
N PHE A 189 9.31 7.52 -19.78
CA PHE A 189 9.44 6.20 -19.18
C PHE A 189 8.46 5.19 -19.78
N LEU A 190 7.21 5.61 -20.01
CA LEU A 190 6.21 4.75 -20.65
C LEU A 190 6.63 4.37 -22.08
N ASN A 191 7.14 5.34 -22.85
CA ASN A 191 7.49 5.13 -24.25
C ASN A 191 8.80 4.33 -24.45
N SER A 192 9.72 4.35 -23.47
CA SER A 192 10.98 3.60 -23.55
C SER A 192 10.77 2.10 -23.38
N GLY A 193 9.73 1.67 -22.64
CA GLY A 193 9.34 0.26 -22.48
C GLY A 193 10.16 -0.54 -21.47
N ASP A 194 11.23 0.03 -20.90
CA ASP A 194 12.15 -0.60 -19.94
C ASP A 194 11.94 -0.12 -18.49
N PHE A 195 10.83 0.60 -18.24
CA PHE A 195 10.42 1.04 -16.92
C PHE A 195 9.18 0.30 -16.44
N TYR A 196 9.15 -0.04 -15.16
CA TYR A 196 8.03 -0.62 -14.45
C TYR A 196 7.62 0.27 -13.27
N TRP A 197 6.35 0.28 -12.90
CA TRP A 197 5.89 0.93 -11.67
C TRP A 197 6.35 0.15 -10.45
N ASN A 198 6.81 0.86 -9.44
CA ASN A 198 7.04 0.29 -8.11
C ASN A 198 5.70 0.02 -7.42
N SER A 199 5.42 -1.24 -7.12
CA SER A 199 4.18 -1.60 -6.43
C SER A 199 4.16 -1.21 -4.95
N GLY A 200 5.31 -0.83 -4.36
CA GLY A 200 5.44 -0.63 -2.92
C GLY A 200 5.39 -1.93 -2.10
N ILE A 201 5.59 -3.07 -2.76
CA ILE A 201 5.69 -4.39 -2.13
C ILE A 201 7.15 -4.81 -2.19
N PHE A 202 7.74 -5.09 -1.01
CA PHE A 202 9.16 -5.37 -0.87
C PHE A 202 9.42 -6.72 -0.24
N ILE A 203 10.48 -7.38 -0.67
CA ILE A 203 10.89 -8.69 -0.20
C ILE A 203 12.39 -8.70 0.06
N TRP A 204 12.79 -9.17 1.23
CA TRP A 204 14.18 -9.29 1.65
C TRP A 204 14.38 -10.28 2.80
N THR A 205 15.62 -10.65 3.09
CA THR A 205 15.97 -11.28 4.35
C THR A 205 16.10 -10.22 5.45
N VAL A 206 15.88 -10.59 6.71
CA VAL A 206 16.03 -9.67 7.83
C VAL A 206 17.43 -9.04 7.87
N ASP A 207 18.47 -9.83 7.56
CA ASP A 207 19.85 -9.32 7.56
C ASP A 207 20.08 -8.32 6.43
N SER A 208 19.61 -8.60 5.19
CA SER A 208 19.82 -7.67 4.08
C SER A 208 19.17 -6.31 4.30
N ILE A 209 17.99 -6.25 4.90
CA ILE A 209 17.35 -4.98 5.18
C ILE A 209 17.99 -4.25 6.37
N ILE A 210 18.44 -4.96 7.42
CA ILE A 210 19.15 -4.34 8.54
C ILE A 210 20.48 -3.74 8.07
N GLU A 211 21.28 -4.47 7.27
CA GLU A 211 22.49 -3.94 6.65
C GLU A 211 22.21 -2.70 5.80
N ALA A 212 21.12 -2.71 5.03
CA ALA A 212 20.71 -1.56 4.24
C ALA A 212 20.33 -0.35 5.11
N PHE A 213 19.63 -0.54 6.23
CA PHE A 213 19.36 0.52 7.21
C PHE A 213 20.64 1.05 7.82
N GLU A 214 21.55 0.19 8.26
CA GLU A 214 22.85 0.60 8.84
C GLU A 214 23.70 1.40 7.84
N LYS A 215 23.68 1.03 6.57
CA LYS A 215 24.44 1.71 5.49
C LYS A 215 23.82 3.04 5.04
N HIS A 216 22.50 3.08 4.85
CA HIS A 216 21.83 4.20 4.16
C HIS A 216 21.01 5.11 5.07
N LEU A 217 20.60 4.62 6.24
CA LEU A 217 19.84 5.34 7.27
C LEU A 217 20.39 5.04 8.68
N PRO A 218 21.71 5.27 8.93
CA PRO A 218 22.36 4.87 10.18
C PRO A 218 21.73 5.49 11.43
N GLU A 219 21.15 6.70 11.32
CA GLU A 219 20.43 7.34 12.41
C GLU A 219 19.15 6.59 12.79
N VAL A 220 18.42 6.02 11.84
CA VAL A 220 17.22 5.19 12.08
C VAL A 220 17.65 3.83 12.62
N ALA A 221 18.63 3.20 11.97
CA ALA A 221 19.18 1.91 12.39
C ALA A 221 19.62 1.93 13.86
N LYS A 222 20.36 2.96 14.26
CA LYS A 222 20.85 3.11 15.63
C LYS A 222 19.71 3.15 16.65
N LEU A 223 18.66 3.96 16.38
CA LEU A 223 17.52 4.09 17.28
C LEU A 223 16.82 2.75 17.53
N PHE A 224 16.52 1.99 16.47
CA PHE A 224 15.82 0.71 16.63
C PHE A 224 16.71 -0.41 17.18
N LYS A 225 18.02 -0.39 16.91
CA LYS A 225 18.99 -1.34 17.46
C LYS A 225 19.12 -1.22 18.98
N GLU A 226 18.99 -0.01 19.54
CA GLU A 226 19.00 0.22 21.00
C GLU A 226 17.84 -0.49 21.73
N GLY A 227 16.79 -0.89 20.99
CA GLY A 227 15.62 -1.60 21.52
C GLY A 227 15.70 -3.10 21.56
N GLU A 228 16.83 -3.72 21.21
CA GLU A 228 16.94 -5.18 21.06
C GLU A 228 16.47 -5.93 22.32
N ALA A 229 16.79 -5.45 23.49
CA ALA A 229 16.35 -6.04 24.76
C ALA A 229 14.89 -5.72 25.14
N SER A 230 14.24 -4.77 24.46
CA SER A 230 12.85 -4.33 24.76
C SER A 230 11.81 -5.03 23.90
N TYR A 231 12.17 -5.48 22.69
CA TYR A 231 11.21 -6.14 21.80
C TYR A 231 10.61 -7.40 22.44
N HIS A 232 9.31 -7.61 22.22
CA HIS A 232 8.53 -8.71 22.78
C HIS A 232 8.43 -8.72 24.31
N THR A 233 8.75 -7.61 24.98
CA THR A 233 8.61 -7.42 26.42
C THR A 233 7.59 -6.33 26.73
N PRO A 234 7.11 -6.19 27.99
CA PRO A 234 6.24 -5.07 28.38
C PRO A 234 6.85 -3.67 28.16
N ASP A 235 8.18 -3.57 28.05
CA ASP A 235 8.89 -2.31 27.89
C ASP A 235 8.92 -1.82 26.43
N GLU A 236 8.50 -2.64 25.47
CA GLU A 236 8.53 -2.31 24.05
C GLU A 236 7.75 -1.02 23.74
N ALA A 237 6.54 -0.88 24.26
CA ALA A 237 5.72 0.31 24.00
C ALA A 237 6.38 1.59 24.55
N VAL A 238 6.98 1.52 25.73
CA VAL A 238 7.69 2.66 26.33
C VAL A 238 8.90 3.03 25.48
N PHE A 239 9.66 2.04 25.04
CA PHE A 239 10.81 2.22 24.16
C PHE A 239 10.41 2.88 22.83
N ILE A 240 9.41 2.34 22.14
CA ILE A 240 8.93 2.86 20.85
C ILE A 240 8.40 4.28 21.00
N ASN A 241 7.62 4.58 22.02
CA ASN A 241 7.11 5.93 22.29
C ASN A 241 8.23 6.96 22.50
N LYS A 242 9.39 6.52 23.01
CA LYS A 242 10.57 7.38 23.21
C LYS A 242 11.30 7.67 21.90
N ILE A 243 11.57 6.63 21.08
CA ILE A 243 12.46 6.77 19.90
C ILE A 243 11.73 7.19 18.63
N TYR A 244 10.49 6.75 18.44
CA TYR A 244 9.77 6.93 17.18
C TYR A 244 9.53 8.41 16.80
N PRO A 245 9.14 9.31 17.72
CA PRO A 245 8.93 10.72 17.40
C PRO A 245 10.18 11.46 16.93
N VAL A 246 11.38 10.96 17.26
CA VAL A 246 12.66 11.56 16.83
C VAL A 246 13.23 10.91 15.57
N CYS A 247 12.58 9.84 15.04
CA CYS A 247 12.98 9.24 13.78
C CYS A 247 12.84 10.22 12.62
N LYS A 248 13.78 10.11 11.68
CA LYS A 248 13.71 10.83 10.40
C LYS A 248 12.44 10.48 9.64
N ASN A 249 11.72 11.48 9.16
CA ASN A 249 10.53 11.30 8.32
C ASN A 249 10.97 11.05 6.87
N VAL A 250 11.08 9.79 6.46
CA VAL A 250 11.57 9.38 5.13
C VAL A 250 10.90 8.08 4.69
N SER A 251 10.58 7.95 3.40
CA SER A 251 10.11 6.68 2.85
C SER A 251 11.26 5.69 2.66
N ILE A 252 10.94 4.40 2.64
CA ILE A 252 11.89 3.33 2.33
C ILE A 252 12.47 3.50 0.91
N ASP A 253 11.66 4.01 -0.02
CA ASP A 253 12.04 4.26 -1.39
C ASP A 253 13.20 5.25 -1.46
N TYR A 254 13.03 6.46 -0.94
CA TYR A 254 14.08 7.50 -0.89
C TYR A 254 15.23 7.17 0.05
N GLY A 255 14.92 6.49 1.16
CA GLY A 255 15.90 6.20 2.19
C GLY A 255 16.87 5.10 1.80
N ILE A 256 16.38 4.05 1.16
CA ILE A 256 17.13 2.82 0.87
C ILE A 256 17.03 2.42 -0.60
N MET A 257 15.83 2.23 -1.18
CA MET A 257 15.69 1.59 -2.49
C MET A 257 16.35 2.35 -3.62
N GLU A 258 16.37 3.68 -3.59
CA GLU A 258 17.08 4.51 -4.58
C GLU A 258 18.61 4.48 -4.43
N LYS A 259 19.13 4.09 -3.26
CA LYS A 259 20.55 4.19 -2.92
C LYS A 259 21.27 2.85 -2.92
N ALA A 260 20.54 1.77 -2.64
CA ALA A 260 21.13 0.46 -2.52
C ALA A 260 21.48 -0.13 -3.90
N GLU A 261 22.66 -0.75 -4.00
CA GLU A 261 23.18 -1.31 -5.24
C GLU A 261 22.70 -2.76 -5.51
N ASN A 262 22.15 -3.42 -4.47
CA ASN A 262 21.66 -4.79 -4.50
C ASN A 262 20.14 -4.89 -4.66
N VAL A 263 19.53 -3.91 -5.34
CA VAL A 263 18.08 -3.88 -5.60
C VAL A 263 17.75 -4.64 -6.88
N TYR A 264 16.71 -5.49 -6.79
CA TYR A 264 16.16 -6.26 -7.90
C TYR A 264 14.65 -6.01 -8.01
N VAL A 265 14.12 -6.23 -9.20
CA VAL A 265 12.68 -6.13 -9.48
C VAL A 265 12.18 -7.43 -10.08
N VAL A 266 11.06 -7.94 -9.59
CA VAL A 266 10.30 -9.01 -10.24
C VAL A 266 9.31 -8.37 -11.20
N LEU A 267 9.47 -8.61 -12.49
CA LEU A 267 8.54 -8.13 -13.52
C LEU A 267 7.26 -8.95 -13.43
N SER A 268 6.15 -8.31 -13.09
CA SER A 268 4.93 -8.96 -12.63
C SER A 268 3.68 -8.48 -13.39
N ASP A 269 2.71 -9.37 -13.57
CA ASP A 269 1.39 -9.08 -14.12
C ASP A 269 0.28 -9.81 -13.33
N PHE A 270 0.11 -9.42 -12.08
CA PHE A 270 -0.92 -9.99 -11.20
C PHE A 270 -2.17 -9.10 -11.04
N GLY A 271 -2.36 -8.11 -11.93
CA GLY A 271 -3.53 -7.22 -11.88
C GLY A 271 -3.50 -6.31 -10.65
N TRP A 272 -2.41 -5.57 -10.48
CA TRP A 272 -2.20 -4.65 -9.36
C TRP A 272 -2.82 -3.27 -9.59
N SER A 273 -3.39 -2.72 -8.52
CA SER A 273 -3.74 -1.30 -8.41
C SER A 273 -3.54 -0.83 -6.97
N ASP A 274 -3.01 0.39 -6.80
CA ASP A 274 -2.96 1.03 -5.48
C ASP A 274 -4.33 1.55 -5.02
N LEU A 275 -5.35 1.48 -5.90
CA LEU A 275 -6.66 2.09 -5.69
C LEU A 275 -6.52 3.51 -5.12
N GLY A 276 -5.68 4.33 -5.75
CA GLY A 276 -5.31 5.65 -5.23
C GLY A 276 -6.41 6.70 -5.34
N THR A 277 -7.40 6.49 -6.22
CA THR A 277 -8.48 7.43 -6.55
C THR A 277 -9.76 6.70 -6.96
N TRP A 278 -10.88 7.42 -6.99
CA TRP A 278 -12.16 6.91 -7.54
C TRP A 278 -12.04 6.54 -9.02
N GLY A 279 -11.24 7.28 -9.79
CA GLY A 279 -10.95 6.96 -11.18
C GLY A 279 -10.17 5.65 -11.34
N SER A 280 -9.25 5.34 -10.42
CA SER A 280 -8.59 4.03 -10.43
C SER A 280 -9.56 2.89 -10.05
N LEU A 281 -10.48 3.12 -9.10
CA LEU A 281 -11.53 2.15 -8.79
C LEU A 281 -12.45 1.91 -9.98
N TYR A 282 -12.85 2.97 -10.69
CA TYR A 282 -13.67 2.89 -11.89
C TYR A 282 -13.12 1.87 -12.90
N THR A 283 -11.80 1.76 -13.07
CA THR A 283 -11.20 0.82 -14.03
C THR A 283 -11.25 -0.64 -13.58
N HIS A 284 -11.67 -0.94 -12.36
CA HIS A 284 -11.71 -2.29 -11.78
C HIS A 284 -13.11 -2.78 -11.39
N VAL A 285 -14.13 -1.96 -11.56
CA VAL A 285 -15.54 -2.30 -11.34
C VAL A 285 -16.18 -2.62 -12.67
N GLU A 286 -17.15 -3.54 -12.70
CA GLU A 286 -17.93 -3.84 -13.90
C GLU A 286 -18.69 -2.60 -14.39
N HIS A 287 -18.77 -2.44 -15.70
CA HIS A 287 -19.45 -1.33 -16.35
C HIS A 287 -20.76 -1.79 -16.99
N ASP A 288 -21.78 -0.94 -16.92
CA ASP A 288 -23.00 -1.12 -17.73
C ASP A 288 -22.77 -0.77 -19.21
N SER A 289 -23.83 -0.87 -20.04
CA SER A 289 -23.78 -0.57 -21.48
C SER A 289 -23.38 0.88 -21.81
N ASP A 290 -23.58 1.82 -20.89
CA ASP A 290 -23.21 3.23 -21.00
C ASP A 290 -21.88 3.54 -20.30
N SER A 291 -21.10 2.50 -19.96
CA SER A 291 -19.80 2.60 -19.29
C SER A 291 -19.87 3.21 -17.87
N ASN A 292 -21.01 3.14 -17.18
CA ASN A 292 -21.06 3.51 -15.77
C ASN A 292 -20.60 2.36 -14.89
N ALA A 293 -19.77 2.64 -13.89
CA ALA A 293 -19.40 1.73 -12.81
C ALA A 293 -20.26 2.04 -11.59
N VAL A 294 -21.14 1.12 -11.21
CA VAL A 294 -22.11 1.33 -10.13
C VAL A 294 -21.89 0.32 -9.02
N ILE A 295 -21.73 0.81 -7.79
CA ILE A 295 -21.70 0.03 -6.56
C ILE A 295 -22.83 0.54 -5.66
N GLY A 296 -23.85 -0.30 -5.41
CA GLY A 296 -25.07 0.00 -4.69
C GLY A 296 -26.27 -0.69 -5.32
N ASN A 297 -27.27 -1.07 -4.53
CA ASN A 297 -28.39 -1.90 -4.99
C ASN A 297 -29.47 -1.11 -5.75
N ASP A 298 -29.79 0.10 -5.30
CA ASP A 298 -30.92 0.88 -5.78
C ASP A 298 -30.47 2.17 -6.48
N VAL A 299 -29.72 2.03 -7.60
CA VAL A 299 -29.26 3.14 -8.42
C VAL A 299 -29.91 3.07 -9.80
N MET A 300 -30.66 4.11 -10.17
CA MET A 300 -31.28 4.26 -11.48
C MET A 300 -30.56 5.37 -12.27
N MET A 301 -30.12 5.05 -13.49
CA MET A 301 -29.38 5.99 -14.34
C MET A 301 -30.14 6.25 -15.64
N TYR A 302 -30.30 7.53 -16.00
CA TYR A 302 -30.95 7.98 -17.23
C TYR A 302 -30.03 8.96 -17.95
N ASP A 303 -29.83 8.79 -19.25
CA ASP A 303 -28.98 9.65 -20.09
C ASP A 303 -27.62 9.99 -19.45
N SER A 304 -26.99 9.00 -18.79
CA SER A 304 -25.78 9.19 -17.99
C SER A 304 -24.71 8.20 -18.41
N LYS A 305 -23.45 8.67 -18.63
CA LYS A 305 -22.36 7.85 -19.19
C LYS A 305 -21.05 8.03 -18.45
N SER A 306 -20.27 6.94 -18.41
CA SER A 306 -18.88 6.94 -17.91
C SER A 306 -18.74 7.45 -16.46
N ASN A 307 -19.75 7.26 -15.60
CA ASN A 307 -19.72 7.70 -14.22
C ASN A 307 -19.20 6.62 -13.29
N MET A 308 -18.55 7.05 -12.20
CA MET A 308 -18.26 6.21 -11.03
C MET A 308 -19.28 6.53 -9.95
N VAL A 309 -20.15 5.57 -9.60
CA VAL A 309 -21.21 5.74 -8.61
C VAL A 309 -21.01 4.74 -7.48
N LYS A 310 -20.96 5.23 -6.23
CA LYS A 310 -20.97 4.37 -5.04
C LYS A 310 -21.98 4.91 -4.03
N MET A 311 -23.00 4.13 -3.79
CA MET A 311 -24.10 4.48 -2.90
C MET A 311 -24.31 3.41 -1.82
N PRO A 312 -24.80 3.78 -0.64
CA PRO A 312 -25.26 2.81 0.36
C PRO A 312 -26.40 1.95 -0.18
N ASP A 313 -26.47 0.70 0.25
CA ASP A 313 -27.45 -0.28 -0.21
C ASP A 313 -28.91 0.01 0.23
N ASP A 314 -29.08 0.88 1.21
CA ASP A 314 -30.39 1.29 1.77
C ASP A 314 -30.96 2.58 1.15
N LYS A 315 -30.35 3.10 0.07
CA LYS A 315 -30.75 4.35 -0.56
C LYS A 315 -31.09 4.19 -2.03
N LEU A 316 -32.32 4.57 -2.40
CA LEU A 316 -32.69 4.78 -3.80
C LEU A 316 -32.08 6.09 -4.30
N VAL A 317 -31.35 6.00 -5.40
CA VAL A 317 -30.74 7.14 -6.08
C VAL A 317 -31.13 7.15 -7.56
N VAL A 318 -31.56 8.30 -8.04
CA VAL A 318 -31.87 8.52 -9.45
C VAL A 318 -30.93 9.57 -10.00
N ILE A 319 -30.20 9.23 -11.06
CA ILE A 319 -29.21 10.10 -11.70
C ILE A 319 -29.63 10.28 -13.18
N GLN A 320 -29.72 11.54 -13.62
CA GLN A 320 -30.06 11.87 -15.01
C GLN A 320 -29.08 12.92 -15.54
N GLY A 321 -28.53 12.66 -16.74
CA GLY A 321 -27.76 13.65 -17.49
C GLY A 321 -26.34 13.88 -17.01
N LEU A 322 -25.71 12.96 -16.24
CA LEU A 322 -24.31 13.07 -15.82
C LEU A 322 -23.35 12.32 -16.76
N TYR A 323 -22.21 12.98 -17.07
CA TYR A 323 -21.15 12.46 -17.95
C TYR A 323 -19.80 12.65 -17.30
N ASP A 324 -19.04 11.57 -17.06
CA ASP A 324 -17.71 11.58 -16.46
C ASP A 324 -17.67 12.14 -15.02
N TYR A 325 -18.64 11.77 -14.18
CA TYR A 325 -18.71 12.18 -12.80
C TYR A 325 -18.37 11.04 -11.82
N ILE A 326 -17.94 11.43 -10.65
CA ILE A 326 -17.89 10.65 -9.42
C ILE A 326 -19.09 11.09 -8.58
N VAL A 327 -19.94 10.13 -8.20
CA VAL A 327 -21.09 10.33 -7.31
C VAL A 327 -20.96 9.33 -6.17
N VAL A 328 -20.65 9.80 -4.99
CA VAL A 328 -20.39 8.93 -3.84
C VAL A 328 -21.09 9.46 -2.60
N GLU A 329 -21.83 8.60 -1.93
CA GLU A 329 -22.37 8.90 -0.62
C GLU A 329 -21.83 7.92 0.42
N SER A 330 -21.45 8.44 1.57
CA SER A 330 -21.05 7.67 2.75
C SER A 330 -21.37 8.44 4.01
N ASP A 331 -22.00 7.79 4.98
CA ASP A 331 -22.36 8.33 6.29
C ASP A 331 -23.02 9.70 6.22
N GLY A 332 -24.01 9.87 5.32
CA GLY A 332 -24.76 11.12 5.15
C GLY A 332 -24.00 12.24 4.46
N THR A 333 -22.85 11.94 3.85
CA THR A 333 -22.05 12.91 3.10
C THR A 333 -22.03 12.53 1.63
N LEU A 334 -22.48 13.43 0.75
CA LEU A 334 -22.53 13.23 -0.69
C LEU A 334 -21.44 14.05 -1.39
N LEU A 335 -20.67 13.39 -2.24
CA LEU A 335 -19.74 14.01 -3.19
C LEU A 335 -20.27 13.84 -4.62
N ILE A 336 -20.33 14.94 -5.37
CA ILE A 336 -20.50 14.93 -6.83
C ILE A 336 -19.39 15.77 -7.42
N CYS A 337 -18.48 15.15 -8.18
CA CYS A 337 -17.39 15.87 -8.81
C CYS A 337 -17.01 15.23 -10.16
N LYS A 338 -16.41 15.99 -11.09
CA LYS A 338 -15.94 15.42 -12.36
C LYS A 338 -14.77 14.48 -12.10
N LYS A 339 -14.70 13.32 -12.80
CA LYS A 339 -13.58 12.37 -12.69
C LYS A 339 -12.23 13.05 -12.94
N GLN A 340 -12.12 13.92 -13.93
CA GLN A 340 -10.88 14.66 -14.23
C GLN A 340 -10.41 15.57 -13.08
N ASP A 341 -11.30 15.93 -12.16
CA ASP A 341 -11.04 16.81 -11.02
C ASP A 341 -10.81 16.04 -9.70
N GLU A 342 -10.71 14.71 -9.73
CA GLU A 342 -10.58 13.87 -8.54
C GLU A 342 -9.41 14.23 -7.63
N GLN A 343 -8.31 14.79 -8.17
CA GLN A 343 -7.18 15.25 -7.36
C GLN A 343 -7.54 16.44 -6.46
N LYS A 344 -8.58 17.22 -6.81
CA LYS A 344 -9.10 18.33 -5.99
C LYS A 344 -9.82 17.86 -4.73
N ILE A 345 -10.18 16.56 -4.63
CA ILE A 345 -10.85 16.01 -3.43
C ILE A 345 -10.02 16.29 -2.17
N LYS A 346 -8.68 16.23 -2.25
CA LYS A 346 -7.83 16.62 -1.12
C LYS A 346 -8.03 18.06 -0.68
N GLN A 347 -8.22 18.96 -1.64
CA GLN A 347 -8.53 20.36 -1.34
C GLN A 347 -9.91 20.49 -0.68
N PHE A 348 -10.93 19.80 -1.22
CA PHE A 348 -12.27 19.78 -0.63
C PHE A 348 -12.25 19.32 0.82
N VAL A 349 -11.50 18.25 1.12
CA VAL A 349 -11.31 17.73 2.49
C VAL A 349 -10.70 18.80 3.40
N ASN A 350 -9.67 19.52 2.94
CA ASN A 350 -9.03 20.58 3.72
C ASN A 350 -9.99 21.76 3.96
N ASP A 351 -10.74 22.18 2.95
CA ASP A 351 -11.71 23.27 3.03
C ASP A 351 -12.85 22.91 4.01
N ILE A 352 -13.32 21.64 3.96
CA ILE A 352 -14.33 21.14 4.90
C ILE A 352 -13.77 21.13 6.33
N LYS A 353 -12.56 20.61 6.53
CA LYS A 353 -11.92 20.61 7.84
C LYS A 353 -11.82 22.00 8.43
N THR A 354 -11.45 22.99 7.62
CA THR A 354 -11.31 24.40 8.05
C THR A 354 -12.66 25.05 8.33
N SER A 355 -13.69 24.78 7.51
CA SER A 355 -14.98 25.49 7.57
C SER A 355 -16.06 24.79 8.38
N LYS A 356 -16.01 23.45 8.51
CA LYS A 356 -17.04 22.59 9.15
C LYS A 356 -16.49 21.73 10.29
N GLY A 357 -15.17 21.72 10.51
CA GLY A 357 -14.50 20.90 11.50
C GLY A 357 -14.25 19.46 11.04
N GLU A 358 -13.70 18.64 11.93
CA GLU A 358 -13.22 17.29 11.63
C GLU A 358 -14.32 16.22 11.50
N LYS A 359 -15.55 16.55 11.85
CA LYS A 359 -16.67 15.59 11.86
C LYS A 359 -16.89 14.87 10.52
N PHE A 360 -16.60 15.54 9.41
CA PHE A 360 -16.89 15.04 8.06
C PHE A 360 -15.63 14.51 7.32
N VAL A 361 -14.46 14.57 7.96
CA VAL A 361 -13.17 14.27 7.29
C VAL A 361 -12.30 13.25 8.03
#